data_a3599fb94c1824cc53abfcb7d6819531
#
_entry.id   a3599fb94c1824cc53abfcb7d6819531
#
_cell.length_a   1.000
_cell.length_b   1.000
_cell.length_c   1.000
_cell.angle_alpha   90.00
_cell.angle_beta   90.00
_cell.angle_gamma   90.00
#
_symmetry.space_group_name_H-M   'P 1'
#
loop_
_entity.id
_entity.type
_entity.pdbx_description
1 polymer ?
#
loop_
_entity_poly.entity_id
_entity_poly.type
_entity_poly.pdbx_seq_one_letter_code
_entity_poly.pdbx_strand_id
1 'polypeptide(L)'
;MKNMVSNITTLCCVMLFASCAQDQESSGKSMQTTEADWDSDGVAFAEFLMCTKGPDFSRANLEEMSEAFRQLALSEDLMWSGGYAPVEDPVDTPGGLYWENNWTSEAAAKTAWEGWSTNEEARAWSDKYSNVFVCDETQAFRYEGYFQAPESSSLKDWDSFVAAEISCEYNEGKSFVDLERNIKEFRAWVMANGTEDEFSFGAYVPTGEDSADFWWYNWQADFDAMQRGNDNWSAKGAEMQAKFDETATCAEPTPYNGMEFYRAAAAS
;
A
#
# COMPACT_ATOMS: atom_id res chain seq x y z
N MET A 1 -69.38 6.51 -22.89
CA MET A 1 -70.00 7.67 -23.62
C MET A 1 -68.82 8.60 -23.99
N LYS A 2 -68.75 8.83 -25.33
CA LYS A 2 -68.12 9.94 -26.06
C LYS A 2 -66.65 10.28 -25.72
N ASN A 3 -65.71 9.82 -26.53
CA ASN A 3 -65.15 10.50 -27.71
C ASN A 3 -64.76 11.99 -27.46
N MET A 4 -63.48 12.32 -27.55
CA MET A 4 -63.08 13.32 -28.53
C MET A 4 -61.57 13.21 -28.84
N VAL A 5 -61.36 12.93 -30.11
CA VAL A 5 -60.10 12.98 -30.84
C VAL A 5 -59.77 14.48 -31.07
N SER A 6 -58.55 14.91 -30.95
CA SER A 6 -58.05 16.07 -31.65
C SER A 6 -56.58 15.88 -32.05
N ASN A 7 -56.41 15.74 -33.34
CA ASN A 7 -55.17 15.85 -34.07
C ASN A 7 -54.71 17.32 -34.10
N ILE A 8 -53.41 17.56 -33.88
CA ILE A 8 -52.72 18.71 -34.45
C ILE A 8 -51.30 18.28 -34.86
N THR A 9 -51.13 18.25 -36.07
CA THR A 9 -50.13 18.35 -37.13
C THR A 9 -48.76 18.90 -36.73
N THR A 10 -47.74 18.10 -37.04
CA THR A 10 -46.44 18.36 -37.70
C THR A 10 -45.87 19.77 -37.65
N LEU A 11 -44.63 19.86 -37.09
CA LEU A 11 -43.59 20.69 -37.65
C LEU A 11 -42.22 20.05 -37.44
N CYS A 12 -41.63 19.62 -38.56
CA CYS A 12 -40.25 19.18 -38.68
C CYS A 12 -39.29 20.35 -38.41
N CYS A 13 -38.52 20.32 -37.35
CA CYS A 13 -37.28 21.10 -37.24
C CYS A 13 -36.11 20.13 -37.15
N VAL A 14 -35.45 19.94 -38.29
CA VAL A 14 -34.15 19.29 -38.37
C VAL A 14 -33.14 20.27 -37.72
N MET A 15 -32.75 19.99 -36.46
CA MET A 15 -31.59 20.61 -35.87
C MET A 15 -30.44 19.61 -35.93
N LEU A 16 -29.47 19.91 -36.77
CA LEU A 16 -28.16 19.32 -36.79
C LEU A 16 -27.49 19.60 -35.46
N PHE A 17 -27.52 18.61 -34.56
CA PHE A 17 -26.63 18.58 -33.39
C PHE A 17 -25.28 18.11 -33.89
N ALA A 18 -24.37 19.10 -34.07
CA ALA A 18 -22.94 18.79 -34.04
C ALA A 18 -22.64 18.19 -32.70
N SER A 19 -22.33 16.88 -32.70
CA SER A 19 -21.82 16.15 -31.57
C SER A 19 -20.41 16.70 -31.28
N CYS A 20 -20.29 17.63 -30.35
CA CYS A 20 -19.05 17.82 -29.63
C CYS A 20 -18.92 16.64 -28.70
N ALA A 21 -18.07 15.67 -29.08
CA ALA A 21 -17.47 14.76 -28.15
C ALA A 21 -16.67 15.64 -27.17
N GLN A 22 -17.23 15.88 -26.01
CA GLN A 22 -16.45 16.28 -24.85
C GLN A 22 -15.73 15.01 -24.41
N ASP A 23 -14.45 14.95 -24.77
CA ASP A 23 -13.51 14.14 -24.05
C ASP A 23 -13.59 14.60 -22.59
N GLN A 24 -14.25 13.82 -21.78
CA GLN A 24 -14.17 13.88 -20.33
C GLN A 24 -12.78 13.33 -20.01
N GLU A 25 -11.78 14.22 -20.07
CA GLU A 25 -10.52 14.00 -19.41
C GLU A 25 -10.86 13.66 -17.96
N SER A 26 -10.75 12.39 -17.65
CA SER A 26 -10.55 11.92 -16.30
C SER A 26 -9.41 12.76 -15.75
N SER A 27 -9.73 13.72 -14.92
CA SER A 27 -8.77 14.45 -14.10
C SER A 27 -8.28 13.47 -13.04
N GLY A 28 -7.46 12.51 -13.49
CA GLY A 28 -6.51 11.88 -12.62
C GLY A 28 -5.71 13.04 -12.02
N LYS A 29 -5.77 13.19 -10.71
CA LYS A 29 -4.81 14.00 -9.97
C LYS A 29 -3.43 13.36 -10.21
N SER A 30 -2.84 13.65 -11.36
CA SER A 30 -1.41 13.59 -11.52
C SER A 30 -0.88 14.62 -10.52
N MET A 31 -0.47 14.14 -9.35
CA MET A 31 0.38 14.90 -8.47
C MET A 31 1.61 15.26 -9.30
N GLN A 32 1.65 16.52 -9.81
CA GLN A 32 2.91 17.07 -10.25
C GLN A 32 3.80 17.11 -9.01
N THR A 33 4.59 16.07 -8.82
CA THR A 33 5.79 16.14 -8.00
C THR A 33 6.66 17.20 -8.64
N THR A 34 6.57 18.43 -8.12
CA THR A 34 7.71 19.33 -8.22
C THR A 34 8.86 18.55 -7.64
N GLU A 35 9.92 18.35 -8.43
CA GLU A 35 11.12 17.60 -8.09
C GLU A 35 11.46 17.76 -6.60
N ALA A 36 10.89 16.89 -5.79
CA ALA A 36 11.23 16.76 -4.41
C ALA A 36 12.46 15.87 -4.39
N ASP A 37 13.42 16.27 -3.60
CA ASP A 37 14.72 15.65 -3.39
C ASP A 37 14.54 14.33 -2.61
N TRP A 38 13.64 13.47 -3.09
CA TRP A 38 13.58 12.08 -2.69
C TRP A 38 14.78 11.40 -3.33
N ASP A 39 15.65 10.83 -2.54
CA ASP A 39 16.50 9.77 -3.06
C ASP A 39 15.57 8.81 -3.79
N SER A 40 15.73 8.70 -5.10
CA SER A 40 14.87 7.88 -5.98
C SER A 40 14.79 6.42 -5.51
N ASP A 41 15.69 6.01 -4.63
CA ASP A 41 15.78 4.69 -4.03
C ASP A 41 14.70 4.42 -2.95
N GLY A 42 13.94 5.44 -2.54
CA GLY A 42 12.91 5.33 -1.50
C GLY A 42 11.47 5.32 -2.01
N VAL A 43 11.24 5.39 -3.33
CA VAL A 43 9.90 5.36 -3.91
C VAL A 43 9.68 4.06 -4.68
N ALA A 44 8.61 3.36 -4.37
CA ALA A 44 8.21 2.12 -5.04
C ALA A 44 6.73 2.18 -5.44
N PHE A 45 6.35 1.42 -6.46
CA PHE A 45 4.95 1.12 -6.70
C PHE A 45 4.57 -0.08 -5.85
N ALA A 46 3.63 0.09 -4.93
CA ALA A 46 3.17 -0.94 -4.00
C ALA A 46 1.78 -1.45 -4.37
N GLU A 47 1.60 -2.76 -4.36
CA GLU A 47 0.31 -3.40 -4.47
C GLU A 47 0.03 -4.24 -3.23
N PHE A 48 -1.16 -4.08 -2.64
CA PHE A 48 -1.66 -4.93 -1.58
C PHE A 48 -2.81 -5.76 -2.12
N LEU A 49 -2.63 -7.06 -2.21
CA LEU A 49 -3.70 -8.00 -2.54
C LEU A 49 -4.44 -8.37 -1.25
N MET A 50 -5.77 -8.28 -1.28
CA MET A 50 -6.57 -8.79 -0.19
C MET A 50 -6.63 -10.31 -0.24
N CYS A 51 -6.30 -10.96 0.86
CA CYS A 51 -6.21 -12.41 0.96
C CYS A 51 -6.99 -12.93 2.17
N THR A 52 -7.24 -14.23 2.20
CA THR A 52 -7.83 -14.92 3.33
C THR A 52 -7.03 -16.17 3.71
N LYS A 53 -7.15 -16.58 4.97
CA LYS A 53 -6.56 -17.84 5.46
C LYS A 53 -7.27 -19.01 4.79
N GLY A 54 -6.55 -19.80 4.02
CA GLY A 54 -7.04 -21.07 3.50
C GLY A 54 -7.10 -22.16 4.57
N PRO A 55 -7.69 -23.33 4.27
CA PRO A 55 -7.82 -24.44 5.23
C PRO A 55 -6.46 -25.00 5.71
N ASP A 56 -5.40 -24.84 4.92
CA ASP A 56 -4.05 -25.30 5.23
C ASP A 56 -3.17 -24.15 5.77
N PHE A 57 -3.75 -23.01 6.14
CA PHE A 57 -3.01 -21.87 6.69
C PHE A 57 -2.31 -22.24 7.99
N SER A 58 -0.99 -22.13 7.99
CA SER A 58 -0.16 -22.30 9.18
C SER A 58 1.19 -21.61 8.97
N ARG A 59 1.91 -21.29 10.03
CA ARG A 59 3.25 -20.72 9.93
C ARG A 59 4.18 -21.61 9.09
N ALA A 60 4.19 -22.91 9.32
CA ALA A 60 5.05 -23.83 8.58
C ALA A 60 4.72 -23.87 7.08
N ASN A 61 3.43 -23.85 6.71
CA ASN A 61 3.03 -23.84 5.30
C ASN A 61 3.31 -22.49 4.64
N LEU A 62 3.25 -21.37 5.39
CA LEU A 62 3.67 -20.06 4.88
C LEU A 62 5.19 -20.02 4.63
N GLU A 63 5.99 -20.58 5.52
CA GLU A 63 7.44 -20.69 5.36
C GLU A 63 7.80 -21.55 4.14
N GLU A 64 7.13 -22.71 3.96
CA GLU A 64 7.31 -23.53 2.76
C GLU A 64 6.90 -22.79 1.48
N MET A 65 5.76 -22.09 1.52
CA MET A 65 5.24 -21.32 0.41
C MET A 65 6.22 -20.19 0.01
N SER A 66 6.72 -19.43 0.98
CA SER A 66 7.64 -18.33 0.72
C SER A 66 9.01 -18.81 0.23
N GLU A 67 9.53 -19.89 0.77
CA GLU A 67 10.76 -20.50 0.26
C GLU A 67 10.62 -20.98 -1.19
N ALA A 68 9.50 -21.63 -1.52
CA ALA A 68 9.21 -22.03 -2.89
C ALA A 68 9.00 -20.83 -3.81
N PHE A 69 8.43 -19.71 -3.32
CA PHE A 69 8.28 -18.46 -4.07
C PHE A 69 9.64 -17.88 -4.46
N ARG A 70 10.61 -17.86 -3.54
CA ARG A 70 11.99 -17.39 -3.79
C ARG A 70 12.74 -18.20 -4.86
N GLN A 71 12.31 -19.44 -5.12
CA GLN A 71 12.93 -20.30 -6.15
C GLN A 71 12.34 -20.06 -7.55
N LEU A 72 11.27 -19.32 -7.68
CA LEU A 72 10.70 -18.96 -8.98
C LEU A 72 11.59 -17.96 -9.72
N ALA A 73 11.49 -17.97 -11.05
CA ALA A 73 12.07 -16.90 -11.86
C ALA A 73 11.21 -15.63 -11.74
N LEU A 74 11.40 -14.91 -10.65
CA LEU A 74 10.69 -13.65 -10.36
C LEU A 74 11.22 -12.52 -11.25
N SER A 75 10.38 -11.50 -11.46
CA SER A 75 10.81 -10.28 -12.16
C SER A 75 11.93 -9.57 -11.40
N GLU A 76 12.93 -9.09 -12.12
CA GLU A 76 14.00 -8.25 -11.55
C GLU A 76 13.47 -6.91 -11.01
N ASP A 77 12.26 -6.53 -11.42
CA ASP A 77 11.57 -5.32 -10.95
C ASP A 77 10.80 -5.53 -9.63
N LEU A 78 10.66 -6.77 -9.14
CA LEU A 78 10.11 -7.02 -7.82
C LEU A 78 11.18 -6.75 -6.76
N MET A 79 11.01 -5.68 -6.02
CA MET A 79 11.96 -5.22 -5.01
C MET A 79 11.79 -5.95 -3.68
N TRP A 80 10.53 -6.14 -3.27
CA TRP A 80 10.17 -6.78 -2.02
C TRP A 80 8.77 -7.41 -2.11
N SER A 81 8.54 -8.45 -1.34
CA SER A 81 7.22 -9.08 -1.20
C SER A 81 7.07 -9.64 0.21
N GLY A 82 5.89 -9.44 0.81
CA GLY A 82 5.62 -9.93 2.15
C GLY A 82 4.14 -10.02 2.47
N GLY A 83 3.82 -10.73 3.54
CA GLY A 83 2.47 -10.94 4.01
C GLY A 83 2.21 -10.29 5.36
N TYR A 84 0.98 -9.82 5.57
CA TYR A 84 0.50 -9.24 6.82
C TYR A 84 -0.73 -9.98 7.31
N ALA A 85 -0.72 -10.31 8.60
CA ALA A 85 -1.87 -10.85 9.31
C ALA A 85 -2.22 -9.92 10.48
N PRO A 86 -3.44 -9.37 10.55
CA PRO A 86 -3.83 -8.54 11.68
C PRO A 86 -3.72 -9.35 12.99
N VAL A 87 -3.32 -8.69 14.07
CA VAL A 87 -3.19 -9.34 15.39
C VAL A 87 -4.56 -9.76 15.91
N GLU A 88 -5.57 -8.94 15.69
CA GLU A 88 -6.96 -9.23 15.96
C GLU A 88 -7.71 -9.37 14.64
N ASP A 89 -8.47 -10.44 14.44
CA ASP A 89 -9.26 -10.64 13.24
C ASP A 89 -10.27 -9.48 13.10
N PRO A 90 -10.27 -8.74 11.97
CA PRO A 90 -11.22 -7.67 11.75
C PRO A 90 -12.65 -8.20 11.73
N VAL A 91 -13.58 -7.45 12.31
CA VAL A 91 -15.00 -7.83 12.37
C VAL A 91 -15.59 -7.98 10.96
N ASP A 92 -15.19 -7.08 10.05
CA ASP A 92 -15.74 -7.01 8.69
C ASP A 92 -15.03 -7.94 7.69
N THR A 93 -13.83 -8.43 8.03
CA THR A 93 -13.04 -9.32 7.17
C THR A 93 -12.36 -10.40 8.02
N PRO A 94 -13.11 -11.33 8.62
CA PRO A 94 -12.53 -12.39 9.45
C PRO A 94 -11.52 -13.22 8.65
N GLY A 95 -10.32 -13.39 9.21
CA GLY A 95 -9.22 -14.09 8.56
C GLY A 95 -8.58 -13.32 7.41
N GLY A 96 -8.89 -12.03 7.25
CA GLY A 96 -8.29 -11.15 6.25
C GLY A 96 -6.78 -11.03 6.43
N LEU A 97 -6.07 -11.08 5.31
CA LEU A 97 -4.63 -10.96 5.21
C LEU A 97 -4.31 -10.01 4.07
N TYR A 98 -3.11 -9.45 4.07
CA TYR A 98 -2.60 -8.69 2.93
C TYR A 98 -1.33 -9.33 2.41
N TRP A 99 -1.19 -9.34 1.07
CA TRP A 99 0.07 -9.65 0.39
C TRP A 99 0.54 -8.39 -0.31
N GLU A 100 1.61 -7.81 0.17
CA GLU A 100 2.26 -6.65 -0.41
C GLU A 100 3.33 -7.07 -1.40
N ASN A 101 3.37 -6.38 -2.54
CA ASN A 101 4.44 -6.47 -3.53
C ASN A 101 4.92 -5.05 -3.87
N ASN A 102 6.20 -4.80 -3.72
CA ASN A 102 6.85 -3.54 -4.06
C ASN A 102 7.64 -3.69 -5.35
N TRP A 103 7.34 -2.84 -6.32
CA TRP A 103 7.87 -2.86 -7.67
C TRP A 103 8.64 -1.58 -7.97
N THR A 104 9.55 -1.63 -8.95
CA THR A 104 10.24 -0.43 -9.44
C THR A 104 9.29 0.58 -10.10
N SER A 105 8.13 0.13 -10.62
CA SER A 105 7.08 0.97 -11.21
C SER A 105 5.77 0.21 -11.43
N GLU A 106 4.67 0.93 -11.65
CA GLU A 106 3.38 0.34 -12.05
C GLU A 106 3.49 -0.46 -13.38
N ALA A 107 4.24 0.06 -14.36
CA ALA A 107 4.44 -0.63 -15.64
C ALA A 107 5.19 -1.96 -15.46
N ALA A 108 6.16 -2.00 -14.55
CA ALA A 108 6.88 -3.22 -14.20
C ALA A 108 5.97 -4.25 -13.52
N ALA A 109 5.15 -3.82 -12.55
CA ALA A 109 4.15 -4.66 -11.90
C ALA A 109 3.20 -5.30 -12.92
N LYS A 110 2.64 -4.50 -13.82
CA LYS A 110 1.74 -4.98 -14.88
C LYS A 110 2.43 -6.03 -15.77
N THR A 111 3.65 -5.77 -16.21
CA THR A 111 4.42 -6.70 -17.04
C THR A 111 4.70 -8.02 -16.31
N ALA A 112 5.03 -7.94 -15.03
CA ALA A 112 5.27 -9.12 -14.19
C ALA A 112 4.00 -9.98 -14.03
N TRP A 113 2.84 -9.37 -13.78
CA TRP A 113 1.56 -10.10 -13.68
C TRP A 113 1.13 -10.75 -15.01
N GLU A 114 1.35 -10.07 -16.15
CA GLU A 114 1.13 -10.66 -17.47
C GLU A 114 2.03 -11.89 -17.69
N GLY A 115 3.31 -11.80 -17.29
CA GLY A 115 4.25 -12.91 -17.31
C GLY A 115 3.85 -14.06 -16.38
N TRP A 116 3.39 -13.73 -15.15
CA TRP A 116 2.94 -14.69 -14.15
C TRP A 116 1.82 -15.58 -14.68
N SER A 117 0.82 -14.99 -15.32
CA SER A 117 -0.35 -15.71 -15.85
C SER A 117 0.01 -16.75 -16.92
N THR A 118 1.15 -16.62 -17.58
CA THR A 118 1.62 -17.50 -18.65
C THR A 118 2.76 -18.43 -18.25
N ASN A 119 3.39 -18.19 -17.09
CA ASN A 119 4.49 -18.99 -16.56
C ASN A 119 3.96 -20.28 -15.92
N GLU A 120 4.42 -21.46 -16.41
CA GLU A 120 3.96 -22.76 -15.90
C GLU A 120 4.40 -23.01 -14.45
N GLU A 121 5.61 -22.58 -14.07
CA GLU A 121 6.14 -22.78 -12.71
C GLU A 121 5.37 -21.89 -11.70
N ALA A 122 5.10 -20.63 -12.08
CA ALA A 122 4.32 -19.71 -11.26
C ALA A 122 2.89 -20.22 -11.04
N ARG A 123 2.24 -20.75 -12.07
CA ARG A 123 0.92 -21.37 -11.98
C ARG A 123 0.94 -22.62 -11.09
N ALA A 124 1.94 -23.48 -11.26
CA ALA A 124 2.09 -24.69 -10.45
C ALA A 124 2.30 -24.33 -8.96
N TRP A 125 3.04 -23.24 -8.69
CA TRP A 125 3.19 -22.70 -7.34
C TRP A 125 1.85 -22.19 -6.79
N SER A 126 1.12 -21.38 -7.57
CA SER A 126 -0.20 -20.86 -7.18
C SER A 126 -1.20 -21.99 -6.89
N ASP A 127 -1.24 -23.01 -7.73
CA ASP A 127 -2.12 -24.17 -7.54
C ASP A 127 -1.75 -24.96 -6.28
N LYS A 128 -0.45 -25.16 -6.03
CA LYS A 128 0.05 -25.90 -4.87
C LYS A 128 -0.33 -25.24 -3.55
N TYR A 129 -0.23 -23.92 -3.49
CA TYR A 129 -0.44 -23.14 -2.25
C TYR A 129 -1.81 -22.46 -2.18
N SER A 130 -2.72 -22.77 -3.10
CA SER A 130 -4.08 -22.21 -3.18
C SER A 130 -4.93 -22.39 -1.91
N ASN A 131 -4.58 -23.34 -1.04
CA ASN A 131 -5.24 -23.59 0.23
C ASN A 131 -4.51 -22.99 1.44
N VAL A 132 -3.35 -22.36 1.25
CA VAL A 132 -2.59 -21.72 2.32
C VAL A 132 -2.96 -20.25 2.42
N PHE A 133 -2.78 -19.53 1.33
CA PHE A 133 -2.94 -18.08 1.25
C PHE A 133 -3.75 -17.75 0.00
N VAL A 134 -5.01 -17.38 0.18
CA VAL A 134 -5.98 -17.24 -0.92
C VAL A 134 -6.20 -15.76 -1.19
N CYS A 135 -5.62 -15.25 -2.26
CA CYS A 135 -5.70 -13.84 -2.64
C CYS A 135 -6.69 -13.60 -3.78
N ASP A 136 -7.38 -12.46 -3.73
CA ASP A 136 -8.25 -11.97 -4.78
C ASP A 136 -7.51 -10.87 -5.57
N GLU A 137 -7.02 -11.22 -6.75
CA GLU A 137 -6.30 -10.30 -7.64
C GLU A 137 -7.17 -9.12 -8.12
N THR A 138 -8.50 -9.25 -8.03
CA THR A 138 -9.43 -8.17 -8.38
C THR A 138 -9.59 -7.13 -7.27
N GLN A 139 -9.12 -7.42 -6.07
CA GLN A 139 -9.15 -6.56 -4.90
C GLN A 139 -7.72 -6.11 -4.52
N ALA A 140 -7.02 -5.53 -5.47
CA ALA A 140 -5.70 -4.97 -5.25
C ALA A 140 -5.80 -3.47 -4.95
N PHE A 141 -5.21 -3.05 -3.84
CA PHE A 141 -4.98 -1.64 -3.51
C PHE A 141 -3.61 -1.22 -4.05
N ARG A 142 -3.50 -0.03 -4.64
CA ARG A 142 -2.30 0.42 -5.34
C ARG A 142 -1.85 1.78 -4.85
N TYR A 143 -0.54 1.89 -4.59
CA TYR A 143 0.05 3.05 -3.95
C TYR A 143 1.40 3.43 -4.57
N GLU A 144 1.74 4.71 -4.45
CA GLU A 144 3.13 5.13 -4.42
C GLU A 144 3.62 4.99 -2.98
N GLY A 145 4.61 4.12 -2.76
CA GLY A 145 5.20 3.86 -1.45
C GLY A 145 6.45 4.71 -1.24
N TYR A 146 6.46 5.51 -0.19
CA TYR A 146 7.56 6.40 0.20
C TYR A 146 8.21 5.87 1.47
N PHE A 147 9.30 5.11 1.31
CA PHE A 147 9.99 4.45 2.41
C PHE A 147 11.15 5.32 2.90
N GLN A 148 11.13 5.65 4.18
CA GLN A 148 12.15 6.46 4.82
C GLN A 148 12.51 5.86 6.17
N ALA A 149 13.77 5.45 6.30
CA ALA A 149 14.33 5.08 7.59
C ALA A 149 15.83 5.46 7.60
N PRO A 150 16.36 5.91 8.71
CA PRO A 150 17.82 6.04 8.81
C PRO A 150 18.47 4.67 8.63
N GLU A 151 19.53 4.58 7.82
CA GLU A 151 20.23 3.31 7.55
C GLU A 151 20.70 2.62 8.85
N SER A 152 21.10 3.41 9.84
CA SER A 152 21.54 2.91 11.15
C SER A 152 20.46 2.27 11.99
N SER A 153 19.19 2.56 11.73
CA SER A 153 18.02 2.06 12.47
C SER A 153 17.07 1.20 11.64
N SER A 154 17.29 1.07 10.32
CA SER A 154 16.44 0.26 9.46
C SER A 154 16.36 -1.18 9.91
N LEU A 155 15.16 -1.74 9.87
CA LEU A 155 14.92 -3.16 10.11
C LEU A 155 15.72 -3.99 9.10
N LYS A 156 16.54 -4.92 9.59
CA LYS A 156 17.47 -5.71 8.78
C LYS A 156 17.01 -7.14 8.54
N ASP A 157 16.31 -7.70 9.52
CA ASP A 157 15.70 -9.03 9.43
C ASP A 157 14.19 -8.87 9.28
N TRP A 158 13.69 -9.27 8.11
CA TRP A 158 12.29 -9.20 7.75
C TRP A 158 11.62 -10.58 7.69
N ASP A 159 12.33 -11.66 8.00
CA ASP A 159 11.74 -13.00 8.03
C ASP A 159 10.52 -13.06 8.96
N SER A 160 10.54 -12.26 10.04
CA SER A 160 9.40 -12.05 10.93
C SER A 160 9.49 -10.64 11.51
N PHE A 161 8.43 -9.87 11.36
CA PHE A 161 8.34 -8.50 11.86
C PHE A 161 6.94 -8.20 12.36
N VAL A 162 6.77 -7.04 12.96
CA VAL A 162 5.46 -6.48 13.29
C VAL A 162 5.30 -5.13 12.60
N ALA A 163 4.06 -4.79 12.26
CA ALA A 163 3.72 -3.52 11.67
C ALA A 163 2.58 -2.84 12.42
N ALA A 164 2.55 -1.52 12.36
CA ALA A 164 1.39 -0.70 12.72
C ALA A 164 0.96 0.09 11.49
N GLU A 165 -0.27 -0.12 11.04
CA GLU A 165 -0.92 0.59 9.94
C GLU A 165 -1.80 1.70 10.47
N ILE A 166 -1.75 2.87 9.86
CA ILE A 166 -2.50 4.04 10.27
C ILE A 166 -3.08 4.71 9.03
N SER A 167 -4.41 4.80 8.92
CA SER A 167 -5.08 5.58 7.88
C SER A 167 -5.12 7.06 8.25
N CYS A 168 -4.84 7.95 7.28
CA CYS A 168 -4.76 9.38 7.51
C CYS A 168 -5.46 10.17 6.40
N GLU A 169 -6.13 11.26 6.79
CA GLU A 169 -6.74 12.25 5.90
C GLU A 169 -6.04 13.60 6.08
N TYR A 170 -5.71 14.30 4.97
CA TYR A 170 -5.11 15.62 5.07
C TYR A 170 -6.07 16.63 5.68
N ASN A 171 -5.57 17.46 6.57
CA ASN A 171 -6.31 18.60 7.08
C ASN A 171 -6.55 19.65 5.97
N GLU A 172 -7.52 20.54 6.18
CA GLU A 172 -7.88 21.56 5.21
C GLU A 172 -6.66 22.37 4.73
N GLY A 173 -6.44 22.38 3.41
CA GLY A 173 -5.33 23.09 2.76
C GLY A 173 -3.97 22.39 2.86
N LYS A 174 -3.91 21.20 3.40
CA LYS A 174 -2.70 20.37 3.46
C LYS A 174 -2.66 19.36 2.31
N SER A 175 -1.49 18.79 2.07
CA SER A 175 -1.26 17.87 0.96
C SER A 175 0.00 17.03 1.22
N PHE A 176 0.32 16.17 0.25
CA PHE A 176 1.55 15.38 0.27
C PHE A 176 2.83 16.22 0.48
N VAL A 177 2.89 17.45 -0.04
CA VAL A 177 4.05 18.34 0.14
C VAL A 177 4.31 18.66 1.63
N ASP A 178 3.23 18.79 2.43
CA ASP A 178 3.35 19.02 3.86
C ASP A 178 3.79 17.72 4.57
N LEU A 179 3.21 16.57 4.16
CA LEU A 179 3.59 15.25 4.66
C LEU A 179 5.05 14.93 4.37
N GLU A 180 5.51 15.17 3.14
CA GLU A 180 6.90 14.97 2.73
C GLU A 180 7.89 15.71 3.62
N ARG A 181 7.58 16.97 3.95
CA ARG A 181 8.39 17.77 4.88
C ARG A 181 8.44 17.11 6.26
N ASN A 182 7.29 16.66 6.76
CA ASN A 182 7.22 16.00 8.05
C ASN A 182 7.97 14.67 8.07
N ILE A 183 7.93 13.90 6.98
CA ILE A 183 8.70 12.65 6.84
C ILE A 183 10.22 12.93 6.96
N LYS A 184 10.72 13.95 6.27
CA LYS A 184 12.15 14.34 6.34
C LYS A 184 12.54 14.78 7.75
N GLU A 185 11.70 15.57 8.41
CA GLU A 185 11.92 16.00 9.78
C GLU A 185 11.82 14.84 10.77
N PHE A 186 10.88 13.92 10.57
CA PHE A 186 10.72 12.72 11.39
C PHE A 186 11.95 11.79 11.27
N ARG A 187 12.48 11.61 10.05
CA ARG A 187 13.74 10.87 9.86
C ARG A 187 14.88 11.47 10.68
N ALA A 188 15.02 12.79 10.65
CA ALA A 188 16.03 13.49 11.46
C ALA A 188 15.76 13.33 12.97
N TRP A 189 14.49 13.36 13.37
CA TRP A 189 14.10 13.13 14.76
C TRP A 189 14.44 11.69 15.21
N VAL A 190 14.14 10.67 14.40
CA VAL A 190 14.49 9.26 14.68
C VAL A 190 16.00 9.10 14.86
N MET A 191 16.80 9.71 14.00
CA MET A 191 18.27 9.68 14.13
C MET A 191 18.77 10.29 15.45
N ALA A 192 18.11 11.34 15.95
CA ALA A 192 18.52 12.06 17.14
C ALA A 192 17.97 11.48 18.44
N ASN A 193 16.80 10.85 18.40
CA ASN A 193 15.99 10.50 19.57
C ASN A 193 15.50 9.05 19.58
N GLY A 194 15.69 8.29 18.49
CA GLY A 194 15.21 6.90 18.40
C GLY A 194 15.80 6.00 19.48
N THR A 195 15.21 4.83 19.64
CA THR A 195 15.74 3.76 20.49
C THR A 195 16.90 3.05 19.77
N GLU A 196 17.53 2.08 20.44
CA GLU A 196 18.52 1.20 19.82
C GLU A 196 17.84 0.10 18.97
N ASP A 197 16.51 -0.02 19.04
CA ASP A 197 15.74 -1.00 18.28
C ASP A 197 15.71 -0.65 16.79
N GLU A 198 15.68 -1.67 15.95
CA GLU A 198 15.48 -1.51 14.51
C GLU A 198 14.07 -0.99 14.23
N PHE A 199 13.99 0.02 13.37
CA PHE A 199 12.76 0.71 13.04
C PHE A 199 12.77 1.17 11.58
N SER A 200 11.74 0.83 10.86
CA SER A 200 11.48 1.34 9.51
C SER A 200 10.09 1.97 9.46
N PHE A 201 9.91 2.93 8.58
CA PHE A 201 8.62 3.58 8.39
C PHE A 201 8.44 4.02 6.95
N GLY A 202 7.19 4.25 6.56
CA GLY A 202 6.85 4.72 5.23
C GLY A 202 5.42 5.24 5.13
N ALA A 203 5.14 5.95 4.04
CA ALA A 203 3.82 6.38 3.66
C ALA A 203 3.44 5.76 2.31
N TYR A 204 2.19 5.31 2.19
CA TYR A 204 1.60 4.82 0.96
C TYR A 204 0.54 5.81 0.51
N VAL A 205 0.73 6.41 -0.66
CA VAL A 205 -0.20 7.37 -1.26
C VAL A 205 -1.00 6.65 -2.34
N PRO A 206 -2.33 6.57 -2.23
CA PRO A 206 -3.16 5.88 -3.21
C PRO A 206 -2.98 6.45 -4.62
N THR A 207 -2.87 5.55 -5.63
CA THR A 207 -2.85 5.94 -7.05
C THR A 207 -4.24 6.04 -7.66
N GLY A 208 -5.29 5.70 -6.90
CA GLY A 208 -6.70 5.73 -7.30
C GLY A 208 -7.61 6.17 -6.15
N GLU A 209 -8.90 5.84 -6.24
CA GLU A 209 -9.84 6.09 -5.14
C GLU A 209 -9.53 5.18 -3.95
N ASP A 210 -9.45 5.76 -2.76
CA ASP A 210 -9.21 5.06 -1.49
C ASP A 210 -10.00 5.74 -0.37
N SER A 211 -10.11 5.08 0.78
CA SER A 211 -10.76 5.60 1.98
C SER A 211 -9.89 6.58 2.78
N ALA A 212 -8.61 6.66 2.45
CA ALA A 212 -7.63 7.54 3.10
C ALA A 212 -6.85 8.34 2.05
N ASP A 213 -6.34 9.51 2.43
CA ASP A 213 -5.43 10.28 1.59
C ASP A 213 -4.04 9.67 1.54
N PHE A 214 -3.63 9.03 2.65
CA PHE A 214 -2.43 8.19 2.72
C PHE A 214 -2.53 7.20 3.89
N TRP A 215 -1.72 6.15 3.79
CA TRP A 215 -1.52 5.17 4.85
C TRP A 215 -0.10 5.31 5.38
N TRP A 216 0.05 5.36 6.70
CA TRP A 216 1.36 5.37 7.36
C TRP A 216 1.62 4.02 7.97
N TYR A 217 2.85 3.52 7.78
CA TYR A 217 3.31 2.27 8.37
C TYR A 217 4.56 2.47 9.21
N ASN A 218 4.59 1.76 10.33
CA ASN A 218 5.77 1.58 11.16
C ASN A 218 6.09 0.08 11.21
N TRP A 219 7.36 -0.28 11.06
CA TRP A 219 7.82 -1.66 11.14
C TRP A 219 8.89 -1.79 12.20
N GLN A 220 8.79 -2.82 13.06
CA GLN A 220 9.72 -3.20 14.10
C GLN A 220 9.95 -4.72 14.09
N ALA A 221 11.03 -5.17 14.76
CA ALA A 221 11.37 -6.58 14.85
C ALA A 221 10.31 -7.40 15.60
N ASP A 222 9.73 -6.82 16.66
CA ASP A 222 8.71 -7.44 17.50
C ASP A 222 7.85 -6.41 18.25
N PHE A 223 6.81 -6.87 18.95
CA PHE A 223 5.92 -6.00 19.73
C PHE A 223 6.59 -5.35 20.94
N ASP A 224 7.63 -5.95 21.51
CA ASP A 224 8.38 -5.34 22.61
C ASP A 224 9.20 -4.15 22.10
N ALA A 225 9.81 -4.26 20.91
CA ALA A 225 10.48 -3.16 20.22
C ALA A 225 9.48 -2.06 19.85
N MET A 226 8.30 -2.42 19.33
CA MET A 226 7.21 -1.48 19.05
C MET A 226 6.77 -0.73 20.31
N GLN A 227 6.59 -1.41 21.42
CA GLN A 227 6.21 -0.77 22.68
C GLN A 227 7.29 0.20 23.16
N ARG A 228 8.57 -0.19 23.12
CA ARG A 228 9.68 0.73 23.48
C ARG A 228 9.74 1.96 22.59
N GLY A 229 9.49 1.79 21.28
CA GLY A 229 9.37 2.89 20.33
C GLY A 229 8.23 3.84 20.68
N ASN A 230 7.04 3.31 21.00
CA ASN A 230 5.86 4.08 21.39
C ASN A 230 6.09 4.83 22.74
N ASP A 231 6.73 4.19 23.71
CA ASP A 231 7.09 4.83 24.99
C ASP A 231 8.08 5.99 24.76
N ASN A 232 9.08 5.79 23.92
CA ASN A 232 10.04 6.84 23.55
C ASN A 232 9.36 7.99 22.78
N TRP A 233 8.45 7.69 21.85
CA TRP A 233 7.64 8.69 21.15
C TRP A 233 6.79 9.50 22.11
N SER A 234 6.08 8.84 23.02
CA SER A 234 5.27 9.49 24.05
C SER A 234 6.09 10.42 24.95
N ALA A 235 7.34 10.05 25.22
CA ALA A 235 8.23 10.83 26.10
C ALA A 235 8.87 12.03 25.39
N LYS A 236 9.17 11.93 24.10
CA LYS A 236 10.02 12.90 23.37
C LYS A 236 9.41 13.45 22.08
N GLY A 237 8.36 12.82 21.55
CA GLY A 237 7.81 13.10 20.22
C GLY A 237 6.81 14.25 20.13
N ALA A 238 6.46 14.92 21.23
CA ALA A 238 5.34 15.87 21.26
C ALA A 238 5.44 17.02 20.24
N GLU A 239 6.63 17.56 20.00
CA GLU A 239 6.83 18.63 19.00
C GLU A 239 6.68 18.10 17.58
N MET A 240 7.14 16.87 17.32
CA MET A 240 7.01 16.24 16.00
C MET A 240 5.59 15.77 15.76
N GLN A 241 4.91 15.23 16.80
CA GLN A 241 3.49 14.89 16.74
C GLN A 241 2.65 16.09 16.34
N ALA A 242 2.87 17.26 16.95
CA ALA A 242 2.14 18.48 16.62
C ALA A 242 2.25 18.86 15.12
N LYS A 243 3.39 18.59 14.46
CA LYS A 243 3.55 18.84 13.04
C LYS A 243 2.74 17.85 12.19
N PHE A 244 2.69 16.57 12.58
CA PHE A 244 1.80 15.61 11.94
C PHE A 244 0.34 15.98 12.15
N ASP A 245 -0.06 16.36 13.37
CA ASP A 245 -1.44 16.79 13.69
C ASP A 245 -1.87 18.04 12.91
N GLU A 246 -0.93 18.95 12.59
CA GLU A 246 -1.22 20.09 11.70
C GLU A 246 -1.43 19.66 10.24
N THR A 247 -0.86 18.54 9.83
CA THR A 247 -0.88 18.08 8.45
C THR A 247 -2.02 17.14 8.16
N ALA A 248 -2.33 16.22 9.08
CA ALA A 248 -3.33 15.19 8.87
C ALA A 248 -4.02 14.79 10.18
N THR A 249 -5.22 14.26 10.03
CA THR A 249 -5.94 13.54 11.08
C THR A 249 -5.84 12.06 10.80
N CYS A 250 -5.30 11.29 11.73
CA CYS A 250 -5.05 9.87 11.56
C CYS A 250 -5.90 9.03 12.53
N ALA A 251 -6.23 7.82 12.11
CA ALA A 251 -6.91 6.82 12.94
C ALA A 251 -5.96 6.19 13.97
N GLU A 252 -6.52 5.39 14.87
CA GLU A 252 -5.72 4.57 15.79
C GLU A 252 -4.94 3.49 15.00
N PRO A 253 -3.70 3.17 15.40
CA PRO A 253 -2.90 2.16 14.73
C PRO A 253 -3.52 0.77 14.78
N THR A 254 -3.53 0.07 13.65
CA THR A 254 -3.89 -1.34 13.55
C THR A 254 -2.62 -2.19 13.52
N PRO A 255 -2.41 -3.11 14.49
CA PRO A 255 -1.21 -3.92 14.55
C PRO A 255 -1.31 -5.18 13.68
N TYR A 256 -0.21 -5.53 13.03
CA TYR A 256 -0.06 -6.72 12.19
C TYR A 256 1.17 -7.54 12.59
N ASN A 257 1.08 -8.86 12.40
CA ASN A 257 2.23 -9.73 12.26
C ASN A 257 2.62 -9.77 10.78
N GLY A 258 3.89 -9.60 10.48
CA GLY A 258 4.43 -9.61 9.13
C GLY A 258 5.41 -10.74 8.89
N MET A 259 5.58 -11.12 7.62
CA MET A 259 6.56 -12.09 7.16
C MET A 259 7.02 -11.73 5.74
N GLU A 260 8.33 -11.69 5.54
CA GLU A 260 8.91 -11.50 4.21
C GLU A 260 8.77 -12.78 3.37
N PHE A 261 8.28 -12.63 2.13
CA PHE A 261 8.26 -13.71 1.15
C PHE A 261 9.45 -13.63 0.21
N TYR A 262 9.87 -12.41 -0.16
CA TYR A 262 10.99 -12.17 -1.07
C TYR A 262 11.60 -10.79 -0.84
N ARG A 263 12.89 -10.70 -1.08
CA ARG A 263 13.64 -9.44 -1.20
C ARG A 263 14.65 -9.56 -2.32
N ALA A 264 14.66 -8.58 -3.21
CA ALA A 264 15.70 -8.46 -4.22
C ALA A 264 17.08 -8.28 -3.54
N ALA A 265 18.10 -8.92 -4.10
CA ALA A 265 19.46 -8.67 -3.66
C ALA A 265 19.81 -7.19 -3.88
N ALA A 266 20.44 -6.55 -2.88
CA ALA A 266 20.92 -5.18 -3.05
C ALA A 266 21.81 -5.11 -4.29
N ALA A 267 21.58 -4.12 -5.16
CA ALA A 267 22.44 -3.86 -6.30
C ALA A 267 23.86 -3.61 -5.78
N SER A 268 24.82 -4.45 -6.20
CA SER A 268 26.23 -4.43 -5.78
C SER A 268 27.02 -3.33 -6.49
#